data_77064b5a9b4f4146b9346d43f1d87c6d
#
_entry.id   77064b5a9b4f4146b9346d43f1d87c6d
#
_cell.length_a   1.000
_cell.length_b   1.000
_cell.length_c   1.000
_cell.angle_alpha   90.00
_cell.angle_beta   90.00
_cell.angle_gamma   90.00
#
_symmetry.space_group_name_H-M   'P 1'
#
loop_
_entity.id
_entity.type
_entity.pdbx_description
1 polymer ?
#
loop_
_entity_poly.entity_id
_entity_poly.type
_entity_poly.pdbx_seq_one_letter_code
_entity_poly.pdbx_strand_id
1 'polypeptide(L)'
;LKRAFVLAAALIALLALCGFAAYEWGLFDPWLQRASADPVETVQSAIEGQLEKEYTLEVRVDEISVDEAETQRMIGNYTGSELAQSRGWTDAYLAEHFLAVRAKYYAAYDHTKTFLEDGDIDQFFYLIEDVETGLWTIIDNSTNGQPAAERSA
;
A
#
# COMPACT_ATOMS: atom_id res chain seq x y z
N LEU A 1 12.73 -1.40 -43.47
CA LEU A 1 12.18 -2.52 -42.68
C LEU A 1 13.04 -2.85 -41.46
N LYS A 2 14.38 -3.03 -41.57
CA LYS A 2 15.25 -3.41 -40.45
C LYS A 2 15.25 -2.39 -39.26
N ARG A 3 15.17 -1.08 -39.55
CA ARG A 3 15.14 -0.02 -38.53
C ARG A 3 13.82 0.01 -37.73
N ALA A 4 12.70 -0.27 -38.41
CA ALA A 4 11.39 -0.33 -37.75
C ALA A 4 11.29 -1.55 -36.80
N PHE A 5 11.86 -2.68 -37.16
CA PHE A 5 11.92 -3.89 -36.31
C PHE A 5 12.79 -3.67 -35.08
N VAL A 6 13.93 -2.99 -35.21
CA VAL A 6 14.81 -2.69 -34.07
C VAL A 6 14.13 -1.72 -33.08
N LEU A 7 13.44 -0.70 -33.59
CA LEU A 7 12.68 0.24 -32.73
C LEU A 7 11.51 -0.44 -32.00
N ALA A 8 10.79 -1.33 -32.70
CA ALA A 8 9.70 -2.09 -32.07
C ALA A 8 10.21 -3.05 -31.00
N ALA A 9 11.31 -3.75 -31.24
CA ALA A 9 11.93 -4.64 -30.27
C ALA A 9 12.47 -3.87 -29.02
N ALA A 10 13.05 -2.69 -29.24
CA ALA A 10 13.53 -1.84 -28.14
C ALA A 10 12.36 -1.30 -27.29
N LEU A 11 11.24 -0.94 -27.92
CA LEU A 11 10.04 -0.48 -27.21
C LEU A 11 9.42 -1.59 -26.35
N ILE A 12 9.33 -2.81 -26.89
CA ILE A 12 8.82 -3.98 -26.16
C ILE A 12 9.73 -4.33 -24.99
N ALA A 13 11.06 -4.28 -25.17
CA ALA A 13 12.01 -4.52 -24.11
C ALA A 13 11.92 -3.45 -22.98
N LEU A 14 11.71 -2.18 -23.35
CA LEU A 14 11.54 -1.09 -22.39
C LEU A 14 10.24 -1.25 -21.59
N LEU A 15 9.14 -1.62 -22.25
CA LEU A 15 7.85 -1.88 -21.59
C LEU A 15 7.92 -3.10 -20.67
N ALA A 16 8.64 -4.16 -21.06
CA ALA A 16 8.86 -5.33 -20.22
C ALA A 16 9.71 -5.01 -18.99
N LEU A 17 10.76 -4.18 -19.13
CA LEU A 17 11.59 -3.72 -18.01
C LEU A 17 10.82 -2.81 -17.04
N CYS A 18 10.00 -1.90 -17.55
CA CYS A 18 9.14 -1.06 -16.71
C CYS A 18 8.07 -1.90 -16.01
N GLY A 19 7.48 -2.88 -16.67
CA GLY A 19 6.50 -3.80 -16.07
C GLY A 19 7.12 -4.68 -14.99
N PHE A 20 8.35 -5.17 -15.19
CA PHE A 20 9.06 -5.99 -14.22
C PHE A 20 9.46 -5.18 -12.97
N ALA A 21 9.98 -3.96 -13.16
CA ALA A 21 10.29 -3.08 -12.02
C ALA A 21 9.05 -2.71 -11.21
N ALA A 22 7.92 -2.42 -11.86
CA ALA A 22 6.65 -2.14 -11.21
C ALA A 22 6.11 -3.36 -10.44
N TYR A 23 6.32 -4.57 -10.95
CA TYR A 23 5.94 -5.82 -10.29
C TYR A 23 6.79 -6.08 -9.03
N GLU A 24 8.11 -5.90 -9.10
CA GLU A 24 9.02 -6.06 -7.95
C GLU A 24 8.78 -5.03 -6.83
N TRP A 25 8.27 -3.84 -7.18
CA TRP A 25 7.98 -2.77 -6.22
C TRP A 25 6.57 -2.87 -5.61
N GLY A 26 5.83 -3.96 -5.90
CA GLY A 26 4.49 -4.19 -5.36
C GLY A 26 3.44 -3.17 -5.82
N LEU A 27 3.74 -2.35 -6.83
CA LEU A 27 2.83 -1.35 -7.41
C LEU A 27 1.58 -1.97 -8.03
N PHE A 28 1.61 -3.28 -8.28
CA PHE A 28 0.51 -4.06 -8.83
C PHE A 28 -0.04 -5.10 -7.85
N ASP A 29 0.20 -4.95 -6.54
CA ASP A 29 -0.44 -5.82 -5.57
C ASP A 29 -1.95 -5.53 -5.58
N PRO A 30 -2.81 -6.42 -6.13
CA PRO A 30 -4.22 -6.09 -6.40
C PRO A 30 -5.01 -5.74 -5.14
N TRP A 31 -4.53 -6.18 -3.96
CA TRP A 31 -5.18 -5.90 -2.69
C TRP A 31 -4.94 -4.46 -2.20
N LEU A 32 -3.82 -3.83 -2.60
CA LEU A 32 -3.54 -2.41 -2.31
C LEU A 32 -4.27 -1.45 -3.25
N GLN A 33 -4.80 -1.92 -4.38
CA GLN A 33 -5.45 -1.08 -5.39
C GLN A 33 -6.96 -0.92 -5.17
N ARG A 34 -7.49 -1.44 -4.08
CA ARG A 34 -8.90 -1.27 -3.73
C ARG A 34 -9.11 0.14 -3.21
N ALA A 35 -9.86 0.93 -3.96
CA ALA A 35 -10.17 2.31 -3.63
C ALA A 35 -11.68 2.45 -3.37
N SER A 36 -12.04 3.17 -2.31
CA SER A 36 -13.42 3.50 -1.94
C SER A 36 -13.48 4.97 -1.50
N ALA A 37 -14.69 5.53 -1.45
CA ALA A 37 -14.93 6.84 -0.87
C ALA A 37 -14.78 6.85 0.66
N ASP A 38 -14.78 5.67 1.30
CA ASP A 38 -14.54 5.50 2.73
C ASP A 38 -13.14 4.89 2.95
N PRO A 39 -12.24 5.57 3.68
CA PRO A 39 -10.89 5.07 3.93
C PRO A 39 -10.87 3.79 4.77
N VAL A 40 -11.82 3.61 5.70
CA VAL A 40 -11.95 2.39 6.51
C VAL A 40 -12.37 1.21 5.64
N GLU A 41 -13.36 1.41 4.75
CA GLU A 41 -13.80 0.41 3.79
C GLU A 41 -12.68 0.02 2.82
N THR A 42 -11.86 0.98 2.39
CA THR A 42 -10.68 0.73 1.55
C THR A 42 -9.72 -0.23 2.23
N VAL A 43 -9.39 -0.01 3.51
CA VAL A 43 -8.49 -0.88 4.29
C VAL A 43 -9.14 -2.22 4.56
N GLN A 44 -10.40 -2.26 4.95
CA GLN A 44 -11.12 -3.51 5.19
C GLN A 44 -11.12 -4.40 3.94
N SER A 45 -11.47 -3.82 2.79
CA SER A 45 -11.47 -4.54 1.50
C SER A 45 -10.07 -5.05 1.13
N ALA A 46 -9.02 -4.29 1.45
CA ALA A 46 -7.65 -4.71 1.21
C ALA A 46 -7.25 -5.90 2.09
N ILE A 47 -7.61 -5.89 3.37
CA ILE A 47 -7.33 -6.98 4.31
C ILE A 47 -8.10 -8.23 3.91
N GLU A 48 -9.41 -8.14 3.66
CA GLU A 48 -10.26 -9.25 3.25
C GLU A 48 -9.83 -9.82 1.89
N GLY A 49 -9.32 -8.97 0.99
CA GLY A 49 -8.77 -9.38 -0.30
C GLY A 49 -7.57 -10.31 -0.22
N GLN A 50 -6.91 -10.41 0.94
CA GLN A 50 -5.84 -11.40 1.14
C GLN A 50 -6.34 -12.84 1.01
N LEU A 51 -7.64 -13.10 1.24
CA LEU A 51 -8.28 -14.41 1.03
C LEU A 51 -8.23 -14.87 -0.44
N GLU A 52 -8.01 -13.98 -1.39
CA GLU A 52 -7.83 -14.32 -2.81
C GLU A 52 -6.46 -14.98 -3.09
N LYS A 53 -5.51 -14.88 -2.15
CA LYS A 53 -4.20 -15.52 -2.26
C LYS A 53 -4.31 -16.99 -1.86
N GLU A 54 -3.81 -17.90 -2.69
CA GLU A 54 -3.89 -19.36 -2.48
C GLU A 54 -3.31 -19.85 -1.14
N TYR A 55 -2.43 -19.07 -0.53
CA TYR A 55 -1.79 -19.40 0.73
C TYR A 55 -2.48 -18.79 1.96
N THR A 56 -3.51 -17.98 1.79
CA THR A 56 -4.27 -17.39 2.90
C THR A 56 -5.48 -18.25 3.20
N LEU A 57 -5.57 -18.80 4.41
CA LEU A 57 -6.63 -19.70 4.83
C LEU A 57 -7.75 -18.97 5.56
N GLU A 58 -7.40 -17.97 6.37
CA GLU A 58 -8.35 -17.21 7.18
C GLU A 58 -7.88 -15.76 7.30
N VAL A 59 -8.83 -14.85 7.28
CA VAL A 59 -8.65 -13.44 7.69
C VAL A 59 -9.88 -13.04 8.49
N ARG A 60 -9.66 -12.48 9.68
CA ARG A 60 -10.72 -11.96 10.54
C ARG A 60 -10.34 -10.56 11.01
N VAL A 61 -11.12 -9.58 10.63
CA VAL A 61 -10.94 -8.20 11.07
C VAL A 61 -11.59 -8.02 12.44
N ASP A 62 -10.81 -7.54 13.41
CA ASP A 62 -11.26 -7.31 14.79
C ASP A 62 -11.58 -5.82 15.04
N GLU A 63 -10.74 -4.92 14.51
CA GLU A 63 -10.90 -3.46 14.68
C GLU A 63 -10.27 -2.71 13.52
N ILE A 64 -10.97 -1.73 12.96
CA ILE A 64 -10.41 -0.77 11.99
C ILE A 64 -10.90 0.64 12.35
N SER A 65 -9.99 1.59 12.42
CA SER A 65 -10.32 2.99 12.70
C SER A 65 -9.27 3.95 12.15
N VAL A 66 -9.69 5.18 11.86
CA VAL A 66 -8.74 6.27 11.59
C VAL A 66 -7.96 6.58 12.87
N ASP A 67 -6.63 6.65 12.75
CA ASP A 67 -5.74 7.03 13.83
C ASP A 67 -5.20 8.46 13.58
N GLU A 68 -5.78 9.42 14.29
CA GLU A 68 -5.44 10.84 14.13
C GLU A 68 -4.00 11.13 14.56
N ALA A 69 -3.52 10.51 15.64
CA ALA A 69 -2.16 10.73 16.14
C ALA A 69 -1.12 10.26 15.12
N GLU A 70 -1.32 9.09 14.55
CA GLU A 70 -0.46 8.53 13.50
C GLU A 70 -0.59 9.34 12.20
N THR A 71 -1.80 9.80 11.85
CA THR A 71 -2.03 10.69 10.70
C THR A 71 -1.15 11.93 10.81
N GLN A 72 -1.21 12.64 11.92
CA GLN A 72 -0.43 13.86 12.14
C GLN A 72 1.09 13.59 12.15
N ARG A 73 1.51 12.48 12.75
CA ARG A 73 2.92 12.06 12.75
C ARG A 73 3.44 11.85 11.34
N MET A 74 2.66 11.17 10.49
CA MET A 74 3.06 10.86 9.12
C MET A 74 2.99 12.07 8.19
N ILE A 75 2.02 12.95 8.35
CA ILE A 75 1.99 14.24 7.64
C ILE A 75 3.29 15.00 7.91
N GLY A 76 3.75 15.06 9.18
CA GLY A 76 5.02 15.69 9.52
C GLY A 76 6.23 15.05 8.84
N ASN A 77 6.22 13.72 8.65
CA ASN A 77 7.29 13.03 7.94
C ASN A 77 7.28 13.25 6.43
N TYR A 78 6.08 13.37 5.83
CA TYR A 78 5.95 13.63 4.38
C TYR A 78 6.18 15.09 4.01
N THR A 79 5.85 16.03 4.91
CA THR A 79 6.04 17.48 4.67
C THR A 79 7.48 17.78 4.26
N GLY A 80 7.65 18.38 3.08
CA GLY A 80 8.96 18.73 2.52
C GLY A 80 9.83 17.54 2.06
N SER A 81 9.31 16.30 2.11
CA SER A 81 10.05 15.12 1.65
C SER A 81 10.19 15.08 0.12
N GLU A 82 11.22 14.36 -0.37
CA GLU A 82 11.40 14.13 -1.81
C GLU A 82 10.20 13.41 -2.43
N LEU A 83 9.59 12.49 -1.68
CA LEU A 83 8.39 11.78 -2.13
C LEU A 83 7.23 12.73 -2.34
N ALA A 84 6.93 13.60 -1.37
CA ALA A 84 5.85 14.57 -1.50
C ALA A 84 6.10 15.53 -2.68
N GLN A 85 7.34 15.99 -2.84
CA GLN A 85 7.73 16.86 -3.95
C GLN A 85 7.55 16.15 -5.32
N SER A 86 7.98 14.91 -5.44
CA SER A 86 7.87 14.13 -6.68
C SER A 86 6.41 13.84 -7.07
N ARG A 87 5.52 13.76 -6.08
CA ARG A 87 4.08 13.51 -6.25
C ARG A 87 3.26 14.80 -6.36
N GLY A 88 3.88 15.96 -6.15
CA GLY A 88 3.18 17.24 -6.15
C GLY A 88 2.28 17.44 -4.92
N TRP A 89 2.51 16.70 -3.83
CA TRP A 89 1.76 16.85 -2.58
C TRP A 89 2.27 18.05 -1.80
N THR A 90 1.43 19.09 -1.72
CA THR A 90 1.69 20.25 -0.87
C THR A 90 1.33 19.94 0.59
N ASP A 91 1.85 20.74 1.53
CA ASP A 91 1.52 20.57 2.95
C ASP A 91 0.02 20.71 3.20
N ALA A 92 -0.65 21.62 2.51
CA ALA A 92 -2.10 21.82 2.56
C ALA A 92 -2.85 20.57 2.02
N TYR A 93 -2.37 19.99 0.92
CA TYR A 93 -2.93 18.78 0.36
C TYR A 93 -2.81 17.59 1.32
N LEU A 94 -1.63 17.40 1.92
CA LEU A 94 -1.44 16.32 2.90
C LEU A 94 -2.32 16.51 4.14
N ALA A 95 -2.49 17.76 4.62
CA ALA A 95 -3.32 18.03 5.77
C ALA A 95 -4.81 17.70 5.56
N GLU A 96 -5.30 17.78 4.32
CA GLU A 96 -6.72 17.57 3.98
C GLU A 96 -6.99 16.17 3.40
N HIS A 97 -6.01 15.56 2.72
CA HIS A 97 -6.21 14.38 1.87
C HIS A 97 -5.33 13.20 2.23
N PHE A 98 -4.69 13.20 3.41
CA PHE A 98 -3.90 12.07 3.93
C PHE A 98 -4.50 11.56 5.24
N LEU A 99 -4.60 10.23 5.37
CA LEU A 99 -5.04 9.56 6.60
C LEU A 99 -4.18 8.33 6.90
N ALA A 100 -4.02 8.06 8.19
CA ALA A 100 -3.57 6.77 8.70
C ALA A 100 -4.76 6.00 9.29
N VAL A 101 -4.96 4.78 8.84
CA VAL A 101 -5.97 3.86 9.35
C VAL A 101 -5.25 2.71 10.05
N ARG A 102 -5.59 2.49 11.32
CA ARG A 102 -5.11 1.34 12.09
C ARG A 102 -6.06 0.19 11.95
N ALA A 103 -5.53 -0.99 11.67
CA ALA A 103 -6.30 -2.22 11.65
C ALA A 103 -5.68 -3.27 12.55
N LYS A 104 -6.54 -3.94 13.32
CA LYS A 104 -6.21 -5.15 14.07
C LYS A 104 -7.00 -6.29 13.46
N TYR A 105 -6.29 -7.33 13.05
CA TYR A 105 -6.90 -8.48 12.42
C TYR A 105 -6.07 -9.74 12.65
N TYR A 106 -6.71 -10.89 12.56
CA TYR A 106 -6.06 -12.19 12.58
C TYR A 106 -5.90 -12.71 11.15
N ALA A 107 -4.78 -13.36 10.85
CA ALA A 107 -4.59 -14.09 9.62
C ALA A 107 -3.97 -15.46 9.86
N ALA A 108 -4.40 -16.46 9.08
CA ALA A 108 -3.82 -17.80 9.06
C ALA A 108 -3.47 -18.20 7.64
N TYR A 109 -2.37 -18.95 7.51
CA TYR A 109 -1.74 -19.26 6.24
C TYR A 109 -1.48 -20.77 6.05
N ASP A 110 -1.45 -21.18 4.80
CA ASP A 110 -1.03 -22.53 4.41
C ASP A 110 0.51 -22.63 4.42
N HIS A 111 1.06 -23.18 5.51
CA HIS A 111 2.50 -23.31 5.70
C HIS A 111 3.19 -24.26 4.71
N THR A 112 2.43 -24.95 3.85
CA THR A 112 3.00 -25.69 2.73
C THR A 112 3.32 -24.81 1.53
N LYS A 113 2.76 -23.59 1.50
CA LYS A 113 2.87 -22.62 0.38
C LYS A 113 3.60 -21.34 0.75
N THR A 114 3.69 -21.01 2.04
CA THR A 114 4.31 -19.75 2.49
C THR A 114 5.01 -19.92 3.84
N PHE A 115 5.94 -19.01 4.14
CA PHE A 115 6.63 -18.91 5.43
C PHE A 115 6.01 -17.87 6.37
N LEU A 116 4.86 -17.28 6.00
CA LEU A 116 4.14 -16.37 6.87
C LEU A 116 3.62 -17.13 8.09
N GLU A 117 3.66 -16.48 9.25
CA GLU A 117 3.19 -17.05 10.51
C GLU A 117 1.74 -16.63 10.76
N ASP A 118 0.95 -17.54 11.35
CA ASP A 118 -0.41 -17.24 11.81
C ASP A 118 -0.36 -16.32 13.02
N GLY A 119 -1.31 -15.42 13.14
CA GLY A 119 -1.43 -14.63 14.34
C GLY A 119 -2.20 -13.33 14.19
N ASP A 120 -2.23 -12.62 15.31
CA ASP A 120 -2.83 -11.28 15.38
C ASP A 120 -1.86 -10.24 14.82
N ILE A 121 -2.38 -9.40 13.94
CA ILE A 121 -1.64 -8.34 13.25
C ILE A 121 -2.22 -7.00 13.69
N ASP A 122 -1.35 -6.09 14.10
CA ASP A 122 -1.67 -4.69 14.39
C ASP A 122 -0.88 -3.83 13.41
N GLN A 123 -1.57 -3.17 12.48
CA GLN A 123 -0.97 -2.56 11.32
C GLN A 123 -1.58 -1.20 11.02
N PHE A 124 -0.74 -0.26 10.58
CA PHE A 124 -1.19 0.99 9.97
C PHE A 124 -1.20 0.88 8.45
N PHE A 125 -2.21 1.47 7.86
CA PHE A 125 -2.31 1.73 6.44
C PHE A 125 -2.35 3.24 6.21
N TYR A 126 -1.54 3.71 5.27
CA TYR A 126 -1.46 5.12 4.92
C TYR A 126 -2.17 5.34 3.60
N LEU A 127 -3.12 6.28 3.60
CA LEU A 127 -3.99 6.52 2.47
C LEU A 127 -3.90 7.96 2.00
N ILE A 128 -4.08 8.13 0.69
CA ILE A 128 -4.24 9.44 0.07
C ILE A 128 -5.57 9.47 -0.68
N GLU A 129 -6.27 10.60 -0.61
CA GLU A 129 -7.50 10.84 -1.36
C GLU A 129 -7.16 11.46 -2.71
N ASP A 130 -7.74 10.90 -3.77
CA ASP A 130 -7.75 11.53 -5.08
C ASP A 130 -8.90 12.55 -5.14
N VAL A 131 -8.56 13.83 -5.23
CA VAL A 131 -9.55 14.92 -5.20
C VAL A 131 -10.49 14.96 -6.41
N GLU A 132 -10.10 14.35 -7.54
CA GLU A 132 -10.93 14.30 -8.73
C GLU A 132 -12.03 13.24 -8.60
N THR A 133 -11.71 12.11 -7.97
CA THR A 133 -12.61 10.98 -7.80
C THR A 133 -13.24 10.88 -6.42
N GLY A 134 -12.62 11.48 -5.41
CA GLY A 134 -13.00 11.34 -3.99
C GLY A 134 -12.70 9.95 -3.44
N LEU A 135 -11.82 9.17 -4.08
CA LEU A 135 -11.48 7.83 -3.67
C LEU A 135 -10.17 7.81 -2.86
N TRP A 136 -10.18 7.05 -1.77
CA TRP A 136 -9.01 6.79 -0.95
C TRP A 136 -8.23 5.60 -1.49
N THR A 137 -6.93 5.75 -1.59
CA THR A 137 -6.00 4.70 -2.06
C THR A 137 -4.91 4.47 -1.04
N ILE A 138 -4.60 3.21 -0.74
CA ILE A 138 -3.47 2.85 0.12
C ILE A 138 -2.17 3.11 -0.64
N ILE A 139 -1.28 3.88 -0.03
CA ILE A 139 0.03 4.23 -0.59
C ILE A 139 1.18 3.53 0.12
N ASP A 140 0.98 3.13 1.37
CA ASP A 140 1.98 2.43 2.18
C ASP A 140 1.31 1.75 3.39
N ASN A 141 2.06 0.89 4.08
CA ASN A 141 1.63 0.29 5.33
C ASN A 141 2.82 0.01 6.25
N SER A 142 2.57 -0.10 7.56
CA SER A 142 3.58 -0.51 8.53
C SER A 142 2.95 -1.29 9.69
N THR A 143 3.68 -2.29 10.20
CA THR A 143 3.27 -3.02 11.39
C THR A 143 3.52 -2.19 12.64
N ASN A 144 2.52 -2.17 13.55
CA ASN A 144 2.61 -1.52 14.84
C ASN A 144 3.55 -2.32 15.76
N GLY A 145 4.61 -1.70 16.25
CA GLY A 145 5.45 -2.30 17.31
C GLY A 145 6.93 -2.47 17.01
N GLN A 146 7.43 -2.12 15.84
CA GLN A 146 8.87 -1.94 15.66
C GLN A 146 9.19 -0.49 15.32
N PRO A 147 9.81 0.26 16.26
CA PRO A 147 10.37 1.55 15.92
C PRO A 147 11.38 1.37 14.78
N ALA A 148 11.37 2.30 13.83
CA ALA A 148 12.23 2.26 12.64
C ALA A 148 13.74 2.10 12.94
N ALA A 149 14.16 2.33 14.20
CA ALA A 149 15.53 2.17 14.68
C ALA A 149 15.97 0.71 14.87
N GLU A 150 15.06 -0.25 15.01
CA GLU A 150 15.42 -1.66 15.22
C GLU A 150 15.50 -2.49 13.93
N ARG A 151 15.13 -1.93 12.78
CA ARG A 151 15.25 -2.61 11.47
C ARG A 151 16.64 -2.49 10.84
N SER A 152 17.58 -1.85 11.49
CA SER A 152 18.95 -1.61 10.97
C SER A 152 20.05 -2.31 11.78
N ALA A 153 19.70 -3.40 12.48
CA ALA A 153 20.68 -4.23 13.18
C ALA A 153 20.79 -5.60 12.54
#